data_25c2bdece2729ce6c2f78a54afd53861
#
_entry.id   25c2bdece2729ce6c2f78a54afd53861
#
_cell.length_a   1.000
_cell.length_b   1.000
_cell.length_c   1.000
_cell.angle_alpha   90.00
_cell.angle_beta   90.00
_cell.angle_gamma   90.00
#
_symmetry.space_group_name_H-M   'P 1'
#
loop_
_entity.id
_entity.type
_entity.pdbx_description
1 polymer ?
#
loop_
_entity_poly.entity_id
_entity_poly.type
_entity_poly.pdbx_seq_one_letter_code
_entity_poly.pdbx_strand_id
1 'polypeptide(L)'
;MIKKISEKDKEDWENFLNNKKKNLNKNSIKKKDIKNLDKDKQDWENFLNDKQKIPNKDFVHKKNIRYEKIKKIDLHGYTIEEANKAIEQFIQKSFDENVTKIIVITGKGLRSSNIENPYLSQDLSILKYSVPEFIENNKSLTQLIIETTDAKIEDGGSGAFYIYLKRKK
;
A
#
# COMPACT_ATOMS: atom_id res chain seq x y z
N MET A 1 5.34 32.20 -3.58
CA MET A 1 6.24 32.93 -4.50
C MET A 1 6.33 32.18 -5.80
N ILE A 2 5.85 32.77 -6.90
CA ILE A 2 5.94 32.14 -8.23
C ILE A 2 7.36 32.45 -8.74
N LYS A 3 8.17 31.41 -8.93
CA LYS A 3 9.50 31.57 -9.56
C LYS A 3 9.27 32.05 -10.98
N LYS A 4 9.74 33.25 -11.30
CA LYS A 4 9.78 33.74 -12.68
C LYS A 4 10.76 32.87 -13.44
N ILE A 5 10.34 32.40 -14.62
CA ILE A 5 11.20 31.65 -15.55
C ILE A 5 12.36 32.58 -15.94
N SER A 6 13.58 32.08 -15.86
CA SER A 6 14.77 32.89 -16.17
C SER A 6 14.82 33.20 -17.65
N GLU A 7 15.46 34.34 -18.02
CA GLU A 7 15.69 34.69 -19.42
C GLU A 7 16.47 33.59 -20.16
N LYS A 8 17.37 32.90 -19.45
CA LYS A 8 18.15 31.79 -19.99
C LYS A 8 17.26 30.58 -20.35
N ASP A 9 16.26 30.27 -19.53
CA ASP A 9 15.34 29.17 -19.84
C ASP A 9 14.48 29.45 -21.08
N LYS A 10 14.17 30.74 -21.32
CA LYS A 10 13.46 31.16 -22.54
C LYS A 10 14.34 31.04 -23.78
N GLU A 11 15.60 31.47 -23.69
CA GLU A 11 16.57 31.32 -24.79
C GLU A 11 16.84 29.85 -25.13
N ASP A 12 17.01 29.01 -24.14
CA ASP A 12 17.23 27.55 -24.33
C ASP A 12 16.03 26.90 -25.00
N TRP A 13 14.83 27.33 -24.65
CA TRP A 13 13.61 26.85 -25.30
C TRP A 13 13.49 27.29 -26.77
N GLU A 14 13.77 28.54 -27.03
CA GLU A 14 13.78 29.08 -28.43
C GLU A 14 14.83 28.39 -29.30
N ASN A 15 16.02 28.14 -28.76
CA ASN A 15 17.09 27.40 -29.43
C ASN A 15 16.65 25.93 -29.73
N PHE A 16 15.98 25.27 -28.80
CA PHE A 16 15.42 23.94 -29.01
C PHE A 16 14.41 23.92 -30.14
N LEU A 17 13.47 24.84 -30.15
CA LEU A 17 12.44 24.93 -31.21
C LEU A 17 13.07 25.23 -32.60
N ASN A 18 14.07 26.11 -32.66
CA ASN A 18 14.75 26.46 -33.92
C ASN A 18 15.59 25.26 -34.44
N ASN A 19 16.25 24.51 -33.57
CA ASN A 19 16.99 23.32 -33.96
C ASN A 19 16.07 22.21 -34.45
N LYS A 20 14.91 22.05 -33.81
CA LYS A 20 13.87 21.10 -34.25
C LYS A 20 13.34 21.47 -35.64
N LYS A 21 13.10 22.77 -35.94
CA LYS A 21 12.72 23.25 -37.26
C LYS A 21 13.78 23.00 -38.32
N LYS A 22 15.07 23.21 -38.03
CA LYS A 22 16.20 22.95 -38.94
C LYS A 22 16.32 21.46 -39.28
N ASN A 23 16.13 20.60 -38.32
CA ASN A 23 16.15 19.14 -38.52
C ASN A 23 14.95 18.62 -39.31
N LEU A 24 13.78 19.26 -39.13
CA LEU A 24 12.57 18.94 -39.87
C LEU A 24 12.69 19.28 -41.37
N ASN A 25 13.40 20.38 -41.72
CA ASN A 25 13.61 20.77 -43.11
C ASN A 25 14.65 19.91 -43.84
N LYS A 26 15.50 19.16 -43.14
CA LYS A 26 16.51 18.24 -43.77
C LYS A 26 15.93 16.88 -44.13
N ASN A 27 14.87 16.43 -43.46
CA ASN A 27 14.19 15.18 -43.76
C ASN A 27 12.81 15.53 -44.24
N SER A 28 12.43 15.18 -45.48
CA SER A 28 11.14 15.42 -46.14
C SER A 28 9.91 15.07 -45.27
N ILE A 29 9.62 15.93 -44.27
CA ILE A 29 8.65 15.69 -43.20
C ILE A 29 7.29 16.25 -43.63
N LYS A 30 6.26 15.46 -43.42
CA LYS A 30 4.87 15.72 -43.79
C LYS A 30 4.36 17.01 -43.11
N LYS A 31 3.61 17.85 -43.82
CA LYS A 31 2.96 19.11 -43.36
C LYS A 31 2.27 19.04 -42.01
N LYS A 32 2.03 17.84 -41.48
CA LYS A 32 1.40 17.58 -40.17
C LYS A 32 2.31 17.91 -38.97
N ASP A 33 3.63 17.75 -39.13
CA ASP A 33 4.59 17.96 -38.02
C ASP A 33 4.93 19.44 -37.80
N ILE A 34 4.81 20.26 -38.85
CA ILE A 34 5.02 21.72 -38.77
C ILE A 34 3.87 22.38 -37.98
N LYS A 35 2.61 21.93 -38.21
CA LYS A 35 1.45 22.43 -37.43
C LYS A 35 1.56 22.13 -35.94
N ASN A 36 2.17 21.00 -35.57
CA ASN A 36 2.36 20.67 -34.16
C ASN A 36 3.40 21.58 -33.47
N LEU A 37 4.45 22.00 -34.17
CA LEU A 37 5.47 22.91 -33.65
C LEU A 37 4.92 24.31 -33.37
N ASP A 38 4.04 24.81 -34.21
CA ASP A 38 3.41 26.11 -34.00
C ASP A 38 2.38 26.04 -32.85
N LYS A 39 1.72 24.90 -32.69
CA LYS A 39 0.84 24.63 -31.55
C LYS A 39 1.62 24.54 -30.25
N ASP A 40 2.72 23.80 -30.21
CA ASP A 40 3.59 23.68 -29.04
C ASP A 40 4.11 25.05 -28.58
N LYS A 41 4.45 25.94 -29.53
CA LYS A 41 4.88 27.32 -29.23
C LYS A 41 3.73 28.17 -28.66
N GLN A 42 2.53 28.03 -29.22
CA GLN A 42 1.35 28.75 -28.77
C GLN A 42 0.90 28.28 -27.38
N ASP A 43 0.95 26.97 -27.13
CA ASP A 43 0.66 26.38 -25.80
C ASP A 43 1.68 26.83 -24.75
N TRP A 44 2.95 27.00 -25.15
CA TRP A 44 3.99 27.54 -24.27
C TRP A 44 3.77 29.03 -23.95
N GLU A 45 3.46 29.84 -24.96
CA GLU A 45 3.13 31.26 -24.75
C GLU A 45 1.88 31.44 -23.89
N ASN A 46 0.86 30.60 -24.07
CA ASN A 46 -0.34 30.56 -23.23
C ASN A 46 0.01 30.18 -21.80
N PHE A 47 0.89 29.20 -21.58
CA PHE A 47 1.38 28.81 -20.27
C PHE A 47 2.13 29.92 -19.56
N LEU A 48 2.97 30.69 -20.27
CA LEU A 48 3.69 31.83 -19.70
C LEU A 48 2.78 32.99 -19.35
N ASN A 49 1.72 33.19 -20.13
CA ASN A 49 0.76 34.29 -19.97
C ASN A 49 -0.40 33.90 -19.03
N ASP A 50 -0.61 32.62 -18.79
CA ASP A 50 -1.70 32.12 -17.96
C ASP A 50 -1.37 32.40 -16.49
N LYS A 51 -2.05 33.39 -15.93
CA LYS A 51 -2.02 33.73 -14.49
C LYS A 51 -2.84 32.73 -13.65
N GLN A 52 -3.42 31.71 -14.26
CA GLN A 52 -4.14 30.69 -13.53
C GLN A 52 -3.15 29.86 -12.72
N LYS A 53 -3.38 29.78 -11.43
CA LYS A 53 -2.62 28.89 -10.54
C LYS A 53 -2.66 27.49 -11.12
N ILE A 54 -1.51 26.96 -11.52
CA ILE A 54 -1.38 25.54 -11.85
C ILE A 54 -2.02 24.76 -10.71
N PRO A 55 -3.09 23.99 -10.94
CA PRO A 55 -3.71 23.23 -9.86
C PRO A 55 -2.65 22.33 -9.29
N ASN A 56 -2.33 22.54 -8.01
CA ASN A 56 -1.37 21.71 -7.32
C ASN A 56 -1.90 20.28 -7.36
N LYS A 57 -1.19 19.40 -8.06
CA LYS A 57 -1.56 18.00 -8.24
C LYS A 57 -1.73 17.27 -6.90
N ASP A 58 -1.04 17.76 -5.86
CA ASP A 58 -1.10 17.26 -4.50
C ASP A 58 -2.37 17.71 -3.74
N PHE A 59 -3.07 18.76 -4.25
CA PHE A 59 -4.37 19.20 -3.71
C PHE A 59 -5.56 18.48 -4.36
N VAL A 60 -5.35 17.77 -5.46
CA VAL A 60 -6.41 17.00 -6.09
C VAL A 60 -6.64 15.74 -5.28
N HIS A 61 -7.69 15.78 -4.52
CA HIS A 61 -8.24 14.73 -3.69
C HIS A 61 -7.45 14.45 -2.39
N LYS A 62 -7.75 15.20 -1.35
CA LYS A 62 -8.08 14.50 -0.10
C LYS A 62 -9.29 13.58 -0.40
N LYS A 63 -9.11 12.51 -1.21
CA LYS A 63 -9.84 11.27 -0.97
C LYS A 63 -9.70 11.12 0.52
N ASN A 64 -10.82 10.95 1.22
CA ASN A 64 -10.82 10.45 2.58
C ASN A 64 -9.98 9.16 2.55
N ILE A 65 -8.67 9.29 2.65
CA ILE A 65 -7.76 8.19 2.89
C ILE A 65 -8.18 7.75 4.28
N ARG A 66 -9.14 6.84 4.31
CA ARG A 66 -9.51 6.16 5.54
C ARG A 66 -8.27 5.34 5.86
N TYR A 67 -7.39 5.92 6.70
CA TYR A 67 -6.21 5.22 7.18
C TYR A 67 -6.68 3.89 7.71
N GLU A 68 -6.15 2.81 7.14
CA GLU A 68 -6.36 1.48 7.67
C GLU A 68 -5.72 1.45 9.04
N LYS A 69 -6.53 1.29 10.07
CA LYS A 69 -6.02 1.13 11.41
C LYS A 69 -5.58 -0.32 11.55
N ILE A 70 -4.27 -0.54 11.54
CA ILE A 70 -3.65 -1.87 11.58
C ILE A 70 -3.12 -2.13 12.99
N LYS A 71 -3.39 -3.31 13.53
CA LYS A 71 -2.77 -3.82 14.76
C LYS A 71 -2.07 -5.14 14.51
N LYS A 72 -1.11 -5.46 15.35
CA LYS A 72 -0.31 -6.68 15.27
C LYS A 72 -0.32 -7.38 16.61
N ILE A 73 -0.47 -8.71 16.59
CA ILE A 73 -0.32 -9.59 17.74
C ILE A 73 0.67 -10.69 17.40
N ASP A 74 1.51 -11.01 18.38
CA ASP A 74 2.50 -12.09 18.26
C ASP A 74 2.17 -13.17 19.28
N LEU A 75 1.90 -14.36 18.76
CA LEU A 75 1.50 -15.56 19.53
C LEU A 75 2.61 -16.63 19.53
N HIS A 76 3.81 -16.31 19.00
CA HIS A 76 4.87 -17.30 18.98
C HIS A 76 5.24 -17.72 20.42
N GLY A 77 5.40 -19.02 20.64
CA GLY A 77 5.72 -19.55 21.96
C GLY A 77 4.55 -19.67 22.95
N TYR A 78 3.34 -19.30 22.54
CA TYR A 78 2.15 -19.52 23.35
C TYR A 78 1.70 -20.97 23.26
N THR A 79 1.06 -21.47 24.31
CA THR A 79 0.27 -22.71 24.24
C THR A 79 -1.01 -22.46 23.44
N ILE A 80 -1.66 -23.52 22.98
CA ILE A 80 -2.93 -23.40 22.21
C ILE A 80 -3.98 -22.63 23.01
N GLU A 81 -4.12 -22.96 24.30
CA GLU A 81 -5.11 -22.32 25.17
C GLU A 81 -4.84 -20.85 25.39
N GLU A 82 -3.57 -20.48 25.65
CA GLU A 82 -3.15 -19.08 25.79
C GLU A 82 -3.33 -18.29 24.50
N ALA A 83 -2.96 -18.90 23.34
CA ALA A 83 -3.13 -18.28 22.04
C ALA A 83 -4.60 -18.03 21.71
N ASN A 84 -5.47 -18.98 21.94
CA ASN A 84 -6.90 -18.86 21.71
C ASN A 84 -7.53 -17.77 22.59
N LYS A 85 -7.19 -17.72 23.86
CA LYS A 85 -7.66 -16.68 24.78
C LYS A 85 -7.13 -15.29 24.39
N ALA A 86 -5.84 -15.20 24.05
CA ALA A 86 -5.22 -13.96 23.65
C ALA A 86 -5.82 -13.40 22.35
N ILE A 87 -6.03 -14.25 21.34
CA ILE A 87 -6.59 -13.83 20.05
C ILE A 87 -8.05 -13.40 20.19
N GLU A 88 -8.85 -14.09 20.98
CA GLU A 88 -10.24 -13.73 21.25
C GLU A 88 -10.34 -12.32 21.84
N GLN A 89 -9.61 -12.07 22.92
CA GLN A 89 -9.59 -10.74 23.56
C GLN A 89 -9.07 -9.65 22.63
N PHE A 90 -8.05 -9.99 21.84
CA PHE A 90 -7.43 -9.05 20.93
C PHE A 90 -8.37 -8.64 19.77
N ILE A 91 -9.11 -9.59 19.20
CA ILE A 91 -10.10 -9.32 18.16
C ILE A 91 -11.23 -8.44 18.69
N GLN A 92 -11.79 -8.77 19.87
CA GLN A 92 -12.85 -7.97 20.49
C GLN A 92 -12.41 -6.54 20.76
N LYS A 93 -11.26 -6.36 21.41
CA LYS A 93 -10.67 -5.04 21.68
C LYS A 93 -10.37 -4.28 20.39
N SER A 94 -9.85 -4.94 19.37
CA SER A 94 -9.53 -4.32 18.10
C SER A 94 -10.78 -3.86 17.37
N PHE A 95 -11.86 -4.63 17.43
CA PHE A 95 -13.15 -4.24 16.87
C PHE A 95 -13.73 -3.01 17.59
N ASP A 96 -13.68 -2.94 18.91
CA ASP A 96 -14.12 -1.77 19.68
C ASP A 96 -13.34 -0.51 19.37
N GLU A 97 -12.06 -0.65 19.03
CA GLU A 97 -11.21 0.45 18.64
C GLU A 97 -11.29 0.80 17.14
N ASN A 98 -12.22 0.19 16.38
CA ASN A 98 -12.38 0.37 14.94
C ASN A 98 -11.10 0.07 14.13
N VAL A 99 -10.35 -0.95 14.53
CA VAL A 99 -9.25 -1.51 13.74
C VAL A 99 -9.85 -2.22 12.53
N THR A 100 -9.22 -2.06 11.37
CA THR A 100 -9.70 -2.67 10.12
C THR A 100 -8.93 -3.92 9.74
N LYS A 101 -7.66 -4.01 10.18
CA LYS A 101 -6.79 -5.13 9.86
C LYS A 101 -5.94 -5.54 11.06
N ILE A 102 -5.90 -6.82 11.34
CA ILE A 102 -5.01 -7.41 12.34
C ILE A 102 -3.98 -8.30 11.63
N ILE A 103 -2.72 -8.18 12.05
CA ILE A 103 -1.65 -9.09 11.65
C ILE A 103 -1.40 -10.04 12.82
N VAL A 104 -1.62 -11.32 12.61
CA VAL A 104 -1.40 -12.38 13.64
C VAL A 104 -0.15 -13.15 13.27
N ILE A 105 0.83 -13.20 14.16
CA ILE A 105 2.05 -13.98 14.01
C ILE A 105 1.95 -15.20 14.91
N THR A 106 1.98 -16.37 14.31
CA THR A 106 1.97 -17.65 15.01
C THR A 106 3.34 -18.33 15.06
N GLY A 107 4.27 -17.79 14.23
CA GLY A 107 5.59 -18.39 14.05
C GLY A 107 5.59 -19.52 13.01
N LYS A 108 6.79 -19.83 12.49
CA LYS A 108 6.97 -20.89 11.49
C LYS A 108 7.12 -22.29 12.09
N GLY A 109 7.14 -22.42 13.41
CA GLY A 109 7.32 -23.68 14.11
C GLY A 109 8.71 -24.34 13.96
N LEU A 110 9.68 -23.68 13.32
CA LEU A 110 11.00 -24.27 13.02
C LEU A 110 11.95 -24.37 14.24
N ARG A 111 11.58 -23.79 15.39
CA ARG A 111 12.44 -23.69 16.58
C ARG A 111 11.75 -24.13 17.89
N SER A 112 10.89 -25.12 17.82
CA SER A 112 10.40 -25.76 19.05
C SER A 112 11.54 -26.61 19.63
N SER A 113 12.30 -26.02 20.54
CA SER A 113 13.35 -26.71 21.27
C SER A 113 12.79 -27.35 22.54
N ASN A 114 11.92 -28.34 22.39
CA ASN A 114 11.63 -29.26 23.49
C ASN A 114 12.71 -30.33 23.50
N ILE A 115 13.79 -30.06 24.23
CA ILE A 115 14.93 -30.97 24.42
C ILE A 115 14.50 -32.23 25.21
N GLU A 116 13.39 -32.16 26.00
CA GLU A 116 12.98 -33.22 26.89
C GLU A 116 12.07 -34.31 26.25
N ASN A 117 11.48 -34.04 25.08
CA ASN A 117 10.59 -35.02 24.46
C ASN A 117 10.63 -34.93 22.92
N PRO A 118 11.52 -35.71 22.25
CA PRO A 118 11.64 -35.68 20.78
C PRO A 118 10.38 -36.14 20.03
N TYR A 119 9.45 -36.80 20.73
CA TYR A 119 8.17 -37.29 20.17
C TYR A 119 7.07 -36.19 20.19
N LEU A 120 7.24 -35.09 20.93
CA LEU A 120 6.33 -33.96 20.90
C LEU A 120 6.70 -32.90 19.83
N SER A 121 7.74 -33.14 19.05
CA SER A 121 8.18 -32.26 17.96
C SER A 121 7.27 -32.31 16.72
N GLN A 122 6.20 -33.09 16.70
CA GLN A 122 5.19 -33.03 15.65
C GLN A 122 4.31 -31.79 15.71
N ASP A 123 4.37 -31.03 16.80
CA ASP A 123 3.57 -29.80 16.99
C ASP A 123 4.23 -28.51 16.53
N LEU A 124 5.23 -28.62 15.66
CA LEU A 124 6.05 -27.52 15.13
C LEU A 124 5.31 -26.56 14.20
N SER A 125 4.11 -26.31 14.32
CA SER A 125 3.34 -25.27 13.60
C SER A 125 1.88 -25.29 14.05
N ILE A 126 1.62 -25.89 15.21
CA ILE A 126 0.25 -26.15 15.63
C ILE A 126 -0.58 -24.88 15.68
N LEU A 127 0.00 -23.77 16.15
CA LEU A 127 -0.70 -22.48 16.23
C LEU A 127 -1.07 -21.92 14.86
N LYS A 128 -0.32 -22.26 13.82
CA LYS A 128 -0.63 -21.83 12.45
C LYS A 128 -1.97 -22.35 11.96
N TYR A 129 -2.33 -23.55 12.40
CA TYR A 129 -3.58 -24.23 12.00
C TYR A 129 -4.66 -24.09 13.06
N SER A 130 -4.30 -24.27 14.34
CA SER A 130 -5.27 -24.25 15.44
C SER A 130 -5.89 -22.87 15.69
N VAL A 131 -5.14 -21.77 15.51
CA VAL A 131 -5.68 -20.43 15.75
C VAL A 131 -6.70 -20.03 14.68
N PRO A 132 -6.47 -20.18 13.36
CA PRO A 132 -7.51 -19.99 12.36
C PRO A 132 -8.73 -20.87 12.57
N GLU A 133 -8.54 -22.16 12.85
CA GLU A 133 -9.62 -23.12 13.14
C GLU A 133 -10.46 -22.69 14.36
N PHE A 134 -9.81 -22.26 15.43
CA PHE A 134 -10.49 -21.72 16.60
C PHE A 134 -11.35 -20.50 16.25
N ILE A 135 -10.83 -19.59 15.43
CA ILE A 135 -11.55 -18.38 14.98
C ILE A 135 -12.78 -18.77 14.16
N GLU A 136 -12.65 -19.71 13.23
CA GLU A 136 -13.75 -20.20 12.38
C GLU A 136 -14.84 -20.89 13.18
N ASN A 137 -14.47 -21.66 14.19
CA ASN A 137 -15.41 -22.36 15.07
C ASN A 137 -16.10 -21.44 16.08
N ASN A 138 -15.57 -20.26 16.32
CA ASN A 138 -16.14 -19.28 17.27
C ASN A 138 -17.10 -18.31 16.59
N LYS A 139 -18.40 -18.54 16.74
CA LYS A 139 -19.47 -17.72 16.12
C LYS A 139 -19.42 -16.25 16.53
N SER A 140 -18.99 -15.93 17.74
CA SER A 140 -18.85 -14.53 18.20
C SER A 140 -17.74 -13.80 17.46
N LEU A 141 -16.63 -14.47 17.15
CA LEU A 141 -15.52 -13.88 16.41
C LEU A 141 -15.82 -13.76 14.91
N THR A 142 -16.41 -14.77 14.30
CA THR A 142 -16.76 -14.76 12.88
C THR A 142 -17.78 -13.68 12.52
N GLN A 143 -18.63 -13.27 13.47
CA GLN A 143 -19.53 -12.14 13.27
C GLN A 143 -18.79 -10.79 13.13
N LEU A 144 -17.62 -10.64 13.74
CA LEU A 144 -16.80 -9.43 13.71
C LEU A 144 -15.84 -9.40 12.52
N ILE A 145 -15.55 -10.55 11.92
CA ILE A 145 -14.56 -10.74 10.86
C ILE A 145 -15.23 -10.67 9.49
N ILE A 146 -14.54 -10.10 8.52
CA ILE A 146 -14.90 -10.12 7.09
C ILE A 146 -14.29 -11.34 6.44
N GLU A 147 -12.95 -11.47 6.58
CA GLU A 147 -12.15 -12.55 5.99
C GLU A 147 -10.83 -12.74 6.73
N THR A 148 -10.21 -13.88 6.53
CA THR A 148 -8.84 -14.21 6.95
C THR A 148 -8.03 -14.58 5.71
N THR A 149 -6.80 -14.08 5.59
CA THR A 149 -5.92 -14.32 4.44
C THR A 149 -4.47 -14.53 4.89
N ASP A 150 -3.66 -15.22 4.10
CA ASP A 150 -2.24 -15.38 4.38
C ASP A 150 -1.51 -14.05 4.37
N ALA A 151 -0.51 -13.92 5.26
CA ALA A 151 0.30 -12.72 5.33
C ALA A 151 1.36 -12.68 4.23
N LYS A 152 1.71 -11.47 3.80
CA LYS A 152 2.86 -11.25 2.91
C LYS A 152 4.16 -11.63 3.60
N ILE A 153 5.20 -11.89 2.80
CA ILE A 153 6.54 -12.24 3.31
C ILE A 153 7.07 -11.19 4.28
N GLU A 154 6.82 -9.91 4.00
CA GLU A 154 7.21 -8.75 4.82
C GLU A 154 6.60 -8.77 6.23
N ASP A 155 5.39 -9.32 6.37
CA ASP A 155 4.61 -9.37 7.62
C ASP A 155 4.72 -10.73 8.34
N GLY A 156 5.62 -11.62 7.89
CA GLY A 156 5.87 -12.92 8.51
C GLY A 156 5.63 -14.12 7.60
N GLY A 157 5.03 -13.92 6.43
CA GLY A 157 4.80 -14.94 5.41
C GLY A 157 4.01 -16.14 5.95
N SER A 158 4.52 -17.36 5.72
CA SER A 158 3.85 -18.60 6.12
C SER A 158 3.68 -18.79 7.64
N GLY A 159 4.27 -17.93 8.47
CA GLY A 159 4.12 -17.95 9.94
C GLY A 159 3.18 -16.86 10.46
N ALA A 160 2.42 -16.21 9.58
CA ALA A 160 1.50 -15.15 9.93
C ALA A 160 0.27 -15.16 9.00
N PHE A 161 -0.82 -14.53 9.44
CA PHE A 161 -2.03 -14.32 8.64
C PHE A 161 -2.69 -13.00 9.01
N TYR A 162 -3.55 -12.51 8.12
CA TYR A 162 -4.34 -11.31 8.32
C TYR A 162 -5.77 -11.63 8.69
N ILE A 163 -6.35 -10.82 9.56
CA ILE A 163 -7.77 -10.79 9.88
C ILE A 163 -8.30 -9.41 9.52
N TYR A 164 -9.29 -9.35 8.65
CA TYR A 164 -10.01 -8.13 8.31
C TYR A 164 -11.28 -8.02 9.12
N LEU A 165 -11.44 -6.93 9.86
CA LEU A 165 -12.57 -6.70 10.75
C LEU A 165 -13.66 -5.86 10.09
N LYS A 166 -14.90 -6.16 10.44
CA LYS A 166 -16.05 -5.30 10.12
C LYS A 166 -15.92 -3.98 10.88
N ARG A 167 -16.49 -2.95 10.35
CA ARG A 167 -16.57 -1.66 11.05
C ARG A 167 -17.75 -1.64 11.98
N LYS A 168 -17.54 -1.09 13.17
CA LYS A 168 -18.63 -0.79 14.09
C LYS A 168 -19.51 0.29 13.43
N LYS A 169 -20.79 0.03 13.30
CA LYS A 169 -21.78 0.99 12.79
C LYS A 169 -22.08 2.05 13.84
#